data_066ba9cb1408255f24b03b129317886f
#
_entry.id   066ba9cb1408255f24b03b129317886f
#
_cell.length_a   1.000
_cell.length_b   1.000
_cell.length_c   1.000
_cell.angle_alpha   90.00
_cell.angle_beta   90.00
_cell.angle_gamma   90.00
#
_symmetry.space_group_name_H-M   'P 1'
#
loop_
_entity.id
_entity.type
_entity.pdbx_description
1 polymer ?
#
loop_
_entity_poly.entity_id
_entity_poly.type
_entity_poly.pdbx_seq_one_letter_code
_entity_poly.pdbx_strand_id
1 'polypeptide(L)'
;MSIDRLAGVVLAASLVLTITLACGDGDGDGGGSTGPDPTGSIEVTLTVAGDAPDGDGCVFTVDGAGQRRILSGESTTYTGLSVGQHEVAISDVAGNCQVLGEAVQSISVAANQTATSTFAVTCAEGTGSIAVSVSTSGDNQDPDGYEVVVDGGAPAAIG
;
A
#
# COMPACT_ATOMS: atom_id res chain seq x y z
N MET A 1 -33.51 -17.38 -42.81
CA MET A 1 -32.51 -18.36 -42.38
C MET A 1 -32.33 -18.20 -40.90
N SER A 2 -33.00 -19.07 -40.13
CA SER A 2 -33.15 -19.03 -38.66
C SER A 2 -31.89 -19.50 -37.99
N ILE A 3 -31.49 -18.83 -36.91
CA ILE A 3 -30.47 -19.32 -36.00
C ILE A 3 -31.06 -19.37 -34.62
N ASP A 4 -31.23 -20.60 -34.13
CA ASP A 4 -31.79 -20.95 -32.84
C ASP A 4 -30.97 -20.44 -31.65
N ARG A 5 -31.72 -19.93 -30.69
CA ARG A 5 -31.22 -19.59 -29.35
C ARG A 5 -31.20 -20.86 -28.50
N LEU A 6 -30.03 -21.35 -28.15
CA LEU A 6 -29.90 -22.33 -27.04
C LEU A 6 -29.76 -21.56 -25.72
N ALA A 7 -30.86 -21.58 -24.96
CA ALA A 7 -30.87 -21.14 -23.57
C ALA A 7 -30.32 -22.27 -22.69
N GLY A 8 -29.11 -22.09 -22.17
CA GLY A 8 -28.53 -22.97 -21.14
C GLY A 8 -29.12 -22.64 -19.78
N VAL A 9 -30.00 -23.51 -19.28
CA VAL A 9 -30.52 -23.46 -17.90
C VAL A 9 -29.42 -24.01 -16.98
N VAL A 10 -28.84 -23.13 -16.16
CA VAL A 10 -27.95 -23.54 -15.05
C VAL A 10 -28.85 -23.87 -13.85
N LEU A 11 -28.98 -25.16 -13.55
CA LEU A 11 -29.63 -25.62 -12.34
C LEU A 11 -28.69 -25.39 -11.16
N ALA A 12 -28.99 -24.39 -10.33
CA ALA A 12 -28.34 -24.21 -9.03
C ALA A 12 -28.92 -25.25 -8.05
N ALA A 13 -28.16 -26.31 -7.77
CA ALA A 13 -28.49 -27.24 -6.70
C ALA A 13 -28.21 -26.59 -5.34
N SER A 14 -29.28 -26.11 -4.69
CA SER A 14 -29.22 -25.59 -3.33
C SER A 14 -29.16 -26.78 -2.35
N LEU A 15 -27.97 -27.07 -1.83
CA LEU A 15 -27.77 -28.05 -0.76
C LEU A 15 -28.17 -27.41 0.56
N VAL A 16 -29.38 -27.65 1.01
CA VAL A 16 -29.84 -27.28 2.36
C VAL A 16 -29.29 -28.30 3.35
N LEU A 17 -28.21 -27.88 4.04
CA LEU A 17 -27.67 -28.62 5.18
C LEU A 17 -28.52 -28.31 6.43
N THR A 18 -29.46 -29.19 6.78
CA THR A 18 -30.19 -29.10 8.03
C THR A 18 -29.32 -29.56 9.18
N ILE A 19 -28.86 -28.61 9.99
CA ILE A 19 -28.20 -28.89 11.27
C ILE A 19 -29.29 -29.11 12.31
N THR A 20 -29.47 -30.36 12.76
CA THR A 20 -30.26 -30.66 13.92
C THR A 20 -29.48 -30.30 15.18
N LEU A 21 -29.88 -29.24 15.86
CA LEU A 21 -29.41 -28.99 17.24
C LEU A 21 -30.05 -30.01 18.14
N ALA A 22 -29.26 -30.98 18.61
CA ALA A 22 -29.59 -31.78 19.78
C ALA A 22 -29.24 -30.95 21.02
N CYS A 23 -30.25 -30.42 21.73
CA CYS A 23 -30.11 -29.97 23.10
C CYS A 23 -29.89 -31.21 23.97
N GLY A 24 -28.64 -31.42 24.40
CA GLY A 24 -28.32 -32.31 25.50
C GLY A 24 -28.08 -31.47 26.74
N ASP A 25 -29.02 -31.55 27.72
CA ASP A 25 -28.75 -31.09 29.07
C ASP A 25 -27.66 -31.99 29.66
N GLY A 26 -26.51 -31.43 29.91
CA GLY A 26 -25.39 -32.06 30.58
C GLY A 26 -24.63 -30.99 31.35
N ASP A 27 -24.91 -30.92 32.65
CA ASP A 27 -24.05 -30.23 33.61
C ASP A 27 -22.64 -30.82 33.50
N GLY A 28 -21.73 -30.05 32.97
CA GLY A 28 -20.34 -30.46 32.78
C GLY A 28 -19.45 -29.25 32.70
N ASP A 29 -18.73 -29.02 33.76
CA ASP A 29 -17.57 -28.17 33.97
C ASP A 29 -17.04 -27.48 32.72
N GLY A 30 -17.15 -26.16 32.73
CA GLY A 30 -16.46 -25.27 31.78
C GLY A 30 -14.94 -25.44 31.86
N GLY A 31 -14.43 -26.50 31.26
CA GLY A 31 -13.04 -26.66 30.92
C GLY A 31 -12.69 -25.65 29.81
N GLY A 32 -12.51 -24.40 30.19
CA GLY A 32 -11.89 -23.44 29.32
C GLY A 32 -10.55 -24.02 28.88
N SER A 33 -10.37 -24.24 27.57
CA SER A 33 -9.08 -24.61 27.01
C SER A 33 -8.09 -23.51 27.40
N THR A 34 -7.24 -23.76 28.39
CA THR A 34 -6.19 -22.87 28.86
C THR A 34 -4.96 -22.95 27.96
N GLY A 35 -5.14 -23.40 26.73
CA GLY A 35 -4.10 -23.28 25.70
C GLY A 35 -4.00 -21.82 25.21
N PRO A 36 -2.81 -21.39 24.79
CA PRO A 36 -2.67 -20.09 24.17
C PRO A 36 -3.61 -20.00 22.95
N ASP A 37 -4.25 -18.84 22.78
CA ASP A 37 -5.11 -18.60 21.63
C ASP A 37 -4.33 -18.84 20.32
N PRO A 38 -4.96 -19.45 19.33
CA PRO A 38 -4.29 -19.71 18.06
C PRO A 38 -3.93 -18.40 17.39
N THR A 39 -2.69 -18.31 16.93
CA THR A 39 -2.16 -17.14 16.22
C THR A 39 -1.70 -17.48 14.80
N GLY A 40 -1.57 -16.47 13.97
CA GLY A 40 -0.97 -16.56 12.64
C GLY A 40 -0.03 -15.40 12.38
N SER A 41 0.23 -15.13 11.10
CA SER A 41 1.19 -14.12 10.66
C SER A 41 0.69 -13.39 9.41
N ILE A 42 1.23 -12.19 9.16
CA ILE A 42 1.08 -11.45 7.90
C ILE A 42 2.48 -11.14 7.37
N GLU A 43 2.76 -11.55 6.15
CA GLU A 43 3.93 -11.09 5.39
C GLU A 43 3.52 -9.89 4.53
N VAL A 44 4.21 -8.77 4.71
CA VAL A 44 4.01 -7.54 3.96
C VAL A 44 5.18 -7.33 3.01
N THR A 45 4.88 -7.14 1.73
CA THR A 45 5.87 -6.89 0.67
C THR A 45 5.65 -5.49 0.09
N LEU A 46 6.75 -4.74 -0.11
CA LEU A 46 6.76 -3.45 -0.79
C LEU A 46 7.41 -3.57 -2.16
N THR A 47 6.72 -3.07 -3.18
CA THR A 47 7.29 -2.86 -4.52
C THR A 47 7.24 -1.38 -4.86
N VAL A 48 8.38 -0.80 -5.25
CA VAL A 48 8.46 0.60 -5.69
C VAL A 48 8.94 0.62 -7.13
N ALA A 49 8.23 1.36 -7.98
CA ALA A 49 8.57 1.57 -9.39
C ALA A 49 8.72 3.07 -9.67
N GLY A 50 9.38 3.41 -10.80
CA GLY A 50 9.57 4.79 -11.26
C GLY A 50 11.02 5.21 -11.25
N ASP A 51 11.27 6.44 -11.73
CA ASP A 51 12.61 6.94 -12.05
C ASP A 51 13.36 7.47 -10.82
N ALA A 52 12.63 7.87 -9.77
CA ALA A 52 13.20 8.36 -8.51
C ALA A 52 12.55 7.64 -7.30
N PRO A 53 12.86 6.34 -7.10
CA PRO A 53 12.26 5.57 -6.03
C PRO A 53 12.63 6.12 -4.65
N ASP A 54 11.72 5.90 -3.69
CA ASP A 54 11.94 6.22 -2.29
C ASP A 54 13.09 5.37 -1.72
N GLY A 55 14.22 6.00 -1.48
CA GLY A 55 15.46 5.31 -1.08
C GLY A 55 15.48 4.89 0.38
N ASP A 56 14.68 5.52 1.23
CA ASP A 56 14.56 5.19 2.66
C ASP A 56 13.35 4.28 2.96
N GLY A 57 12.53 3.99 1.94
CA GLY A 57 11.41 3.05 2.02
C GLY A 57 10.22 3.59 2.80
N CYS A 58 9.20 2.76 2.95
CA CYS A 58 7.95 3.12 3.59
C CYS A 58 7.79 2.45 4.96
N VAL A 59 6.98 3.04 5.83
CA VAL A 59 6.66 2.50 7.15
C VAL A 59 5.33 1.78 7.12
N PHE A 60 5.30 0.59 7.70
CA PHE A 60 4.11 -0.25 7.82
C PHE A 60 3.72 -0.48 9.27
N THR A 61 2.42 -0.60 9.51
CA THR A 61 1.85 -0.99 10.79
C THR A 61 0.79 -2.07 10.59
N VAL A 62 0.58 -2.89 11.60
CA VAL A 62 -0.58 -3.79 11.72
C VAL A 62 -1.39 -3.33 12.91
N ASP A 63 -2.70 -3.08 12.70
CA ASP A 63 -3.63 -2.54 13.71
C ASP A 63 -3.11 -1.26 14.39
N GLY A 64 -2.41 -0.43 13.64
CA GLY A 64 -1.81 0.81 14.13
C GLY A 64 -0.58 0.64 15.02
N ALA A 65 -0.06 -0.59 15.17
CA ALA A 65 1.10 -0.91 16.01
C ALA A 65 2.23 -1.59 15.22
N GLY A 66 3.35 -1.85 15.88
CA GLY A 66 4.45 -2.64 15.35
C GLY A 66 5.11 -2.02 14.13
N GLN A 67 5.39 -0.71 14.14
CA GLN A 67 6.01 0.01 13.03
C GLN A 67 7.27 -0.69 12.52
N ARG A 68 7.32 -0.93 11.20
CA ARG A 68 8.47 -1.49 10.51
C ARG A 68 8.70 -0.74 9.20
N ARG A 69 9.95 -0.39 8.94
CA ARG A 69 10.36 0.18 7.67
C ARG A 69 10.75 -0.93 6.71
N ILE A 70 10.23 -0.87 5.48
CA ILE A 70 10.51 -1.84 4.41
C ILE A 70 11.04 -1.07 3.20
N LEU A 71 12.16 -1.52 2.65
CA LEU A 71 12.73 -0.98 1.43
C LEU A 71 12.09 -1.62 0.20
N SER A 72 12.27 -0.99 -0.94
CA SER A 72 11.77 -1.52 -2.22
C SER A 72 12.28 -2.93 -2.51
N GLY A 73 11.37 -3.85 -2.82
CA GLY A 73 11.67 -5.25 -3.11
C GLY A 73 11.88 -6.13 -1.87
N GLU A 74 11.72 -5.56 -0.67
CA GLU A 74 11.81 -6.31 0.57
C GLU A 74 10.44 -6.71 1.13
N SER A 75 10.45 -7.64 2.06
CA SER A 75 9.28 -8.04 2.84
C SER A 75 9.59 -8.10 4.33
N THR A 76 8.55 -8.01 5.15
CA THR A 76 8.63 -8.23 6.60
C THR A 76 7.44 -9.06 7.07
N THR A 77 7.64 -9.85 8.12
CA THR A 77 6.57 -10.69 8.68
C THR A 77 6.20 -10.24 10.08
N TYR A 78 4.92 -9.94 10.28
CA TYR A 78 4.32 -9.72 11.59
C TYR A 78 3.77 -11.05 12.10
N THR A 79 4.24 -11.50 13.26
CA THR A 79 3.92 -12.80 13.85
C THR A 79 3.12 -12.65 15.13
N GLY A 80 2.44 -13.73 15.56
CA GLY A 80 1.68 -13.74 16.81
C GLY A 80 0.38 -12.95 16.74
N LEU A 81 -0.15 -12.75 15.54
CA LEU A 81 -1.43 -12.07 15.34
C LEU A 81 -2.58 -13.02 15.68
N SER A 82 -3.62 -12.52 16.32
CA SER A 82 -4.84 -13.28 16.58
C SER A 82 -5.50 -13.77 15.28
N VAL A 83 -6.30 -14.80 15.35
CA VAL A 83 -7.14 -15.20 14.22
C VAL A 83 -8.22 -14.14 14.01
N GLY A 84 -8.38 -13.66 12.78
CA GLY A 84 -9.37 -12.63 12.45
C GLY A 84 -8.90 -11.65 11.40
N GLN A 85 -9.61 -10.52 11.33
CA GLN A 85 -9.28 -9.41 10.43
C GLN A 85 -8.27 -8.48 11.11
N HIS A 86 -7.26 -8.09 10.34
CA HIS A 86 -6.23 -7.13 10.74
C HIS A 86 -6.08 -6.06 9.67
N GLU A 87 -5.80 -4.83 10.07
CA GLU A 87 -5.51 -3.72 9.16
C GLU A 87 -4.01 -3.55 8.99
N VAL A 88 -3.54 -3.63 7.74
CA VAL A 88 -2.17 -3.29 7.36
C VAL A 88 -2.18 -1.92 6.71
N ALA A 89 -1.45 -0.97 7.27
CA ALA A 89 -1.37 0.39 6.75
C ALA A 89 0.07 0.75 6.35
N ILE A 90 0.19 1.43 5.19
CA ILE A 90 1.43 2.06 4.71
C ILE A 90 1.43 3.55 5.06
N SER A 91 2.59 4.07 5.45
CA SER A 91 2.83 5.48 5.75
C SER A 91 4.26 5.87 5.42
N ASP A 92 4.61 7.15 5.62
CA ASP A 92 5.95 7.68 5.31
C ASP A 92 6.36 7.41 3.85
N VAL A 93 5.42 7.66 2.94
CA VAL A 93 5.64 7.59 1.50
C VAL A 93 6.21 8.93 1.05
N ALA A 94 7.31 8.93 0.30
CA ALA A 94 7.95 10.15 -0.18
C ALA A 94 7.00 11.03 -1.01
N GLY A 95 7.18 12.36 -0.95
CA GLY A 95 6.26 13.31 -1.57
C GLY A 95 6.17 13.24 -3.11
N ASN A 96 7.15 12.63 -3.76
CA ASN A 96 7.16 12.34 -5.20
C ASN A 96 6.60 10.96 -5.54
N CYS A 97 6.13 10.20 -4.53
CA CYS A 97 5.63 8.84 -4.66
C CYS A 97 4.13 8.76 -4.37
N GLN A 98 3.47 7.79 -4.97
CA GLN A 98 2.05 7.52 -4.79
C GLN A 98 1.80 6.03 -4.61
N VAL A 99 0.95 5.68 -3.63
CA VAL A 99 0.49 4.30 -3.44
C VAL A 99 -0.49 3.94 -4.56
N LEU A 100 -0.26 2.80 -5.21
CA LEU A 100 -1.16 2.24 -6.20
C LEU A 100 -2.20 1.35 -5.51
N GLY A 101 -3.42 1.83 -5.41
CA GLY A 101 -4.50 1.15 -4.69
C GLY A 101 -4.71 1.73 -3.30
N GLU A 102 -5.07 0.87 -2.35
CA GLU A 102 -5.44 1.29 -0.99
C GLU A 102 -4.22 1.37 -0.08
N ALA A 103 -4.10 2.49 0.66
CA ALA A 103 -3.05 2.68 1.66
C ALA A 103 -3.31 1.88 2.96
N VAL A 104 -4.52 1.36 3.13
CA VAL A 104 -4.91 0.47 4.23
C VAL A 104 -5.59 -0.75 3.65
N GLN A 105 -5.10 -1.94 3.98
CA GLN A 105 -5.65 -3.22 3.52
C GLN A 105 -6.13 -4.04 4.70
N SER A 106 -7.32 -4.63 4.59
CA SER A 106 -7.86 -5.56 5.59
C SER A 106 -7.51 -6.98 5.21
N ILE A 107 -6.74 -7.66 6.08
CA ILE A 107 -6.17 -9.00 5.85
C ILE A 107 -6.72 -9.98 6.88
N SER A 108 -7.23 -11.12 6.40
CA SER A 108 -7.71 -12.20 7.28
C SER A 108 -6.57 -13.14 7.66
N VAL A 109 -6.34 -13.29 8.95
CA VAL A 109 -5.32 -14.21 9.52
C VAL A 109 -6.00 -15.48 9.99
N ALA A 110 -5.49 -16.64 9.57
CA ALA A 110 -5.91 -17.95 10.04
C ALA A 110 -4.85 -18.55 10.98
N ALA A 111 -5.29 -19.48 11.84
CA ALA A 111 -4.42 -20.15 12.80
C ALA A 111 -3.25 -20.86 12.11
N ASN A 112 -2.02 -20.62 12.58
CA ASN A 112 -0.79 -21.22 12.08
C ASN A 112 -0.54 -20.99 10.58
N GLN A 113 -1.14 -19.94 10.01
CA GLN A 113 -0.96 -19.57 8.60
C GLN A 113 -0.28 -18.21 8.51
N THR A 114 0.41 -17.99 7.38
CA THR A 114 0.90 -16.67 6.99
C THR A 114 0.03 -16.15 5.84
N ALA A 115 -0.68 -15.07 6.09
CA ALA A 115 -1.36 -14.31 5.04
C ALA A 115 -0.37 -13.36 4.38
N THR A 116 -0.64 -12.94 3.15
CA THR A 116 0.24 -12.02 2.40
C THR A 116 -0.49 -10.73 2.06
N SER A 117 0.24 -9.62 2.13
CA SER A 117 -0.19 -8.29 1.69
C SER A 117 0.91 -7.67 0.85
N THR A 118 0.55 -7.11 -0.31
CA THR A 118 1.50 -6.44 -1.20
C THR A 118 1.05 -5.01 -1.43
N PHE A 119 1.97 -4.07 -1.21
CA PHE A 119 1.79 -2.68 -1.53
C PHE A 119 2.68 -2.30 -2.71
N ALA A 120 2.09 -1.64 -3.69
CA ALA A 120 2.80 -1.09 -4.83
C ALA A 120 2.82 0.43 -4.74
N VAL A 121 3.99 1.02 -4.95
CA VAL A 121 4.21 2.46 -4.95
C VAL A 121 4.85 2.85 -6.27
N THR A 122 4.45 3.96 -6.85
CA THR A 122 5.10 4.54 -8.02
C THR A 122 5.64 5.92 -7.67
N CYS A 123 6.87 6.21 -8.10
CA CYS A 123 7.55 7.48 -7.83
C CYS A 123 7.90 8.18 -9.14
N ALA A 124 7.56 9.46 -9.24
CA ALA A 124 7.97 10.31 -10.35
C ALA A 124 9.26 11.05 -10.00
N GLU A 125 9.98 11.52 -11.02
CA GLU A 125 11.07 12.46 -10.78
C GLU A 125 10.56 13.71 -10.07
N GLY A 126 11.24 14.11 -9.02
CA GLY A 126 10.95 15.37 -8.33
C GLY A 126 11.28 16.55 -9.24
N THR A 127 10.30 17.41 -9.51
CA THR A 127 10.54 18.67 -10.21
C THR A 127 10.82 19.77 -9.20
N GLY A 128 11.92 20.49 -9.38
CA GLY A 128 12.26 21.69 -8.63
C GLY A 128 12.05 22.95 -9.48
N SER A 129 12.09 24.09 -8.85
CA SER A 129 12.15 25.38 -9.53
C SER A 129 13.38 26.17 -9.07
N ILE A 130 14.01 26.84 -10.00
CA ILE A 130 15.11 27.78 -9.73
C ILE A 130 14.55 29.18 -9.95
N ALA A 131 14.63 30.02 -8.92
CA ALA A 131 14.37 31.45 -9.06
C ALA A 131 15.71 32.17 -9.20
N VAL A 132 15.89 32.86 -10.31
CA VAL A 132 17.08 33.66 -10.58
C VAL A 132 16.69 35.15 -10.55
N SER A 133 17.41 35.94 -9.77
CA SER A 133 17.27 37.41 -9.74
C SER A 133 18.61 38.04 -10.05
N VAL A 134 18.59 39.09 -10.85
CA VAL A 134 19.76 39.94 -11.17
C VAL A 134 19.54 41.29 -10.52
N SER A 135 20.59 41.82 -9.94
CA SER A 135 20.63 43.19 -9.43
C SER A 135 21.87 43.91 -9.99
N THR A 136 21.66 45.01 -10.66
CA THR A 136 22.75 45.86 -11.22
C THR A 136 22.82 47.17 -10.48
N SER A 137 24.04 47.72 -10.33
CA SER A 137 24.28 49.02 -9.72
C SER A 137 25.41 49.74 -10.49
N GLY A 138 25.33 51.06 -10.55
CA GLY A 138 26.33 51.91 -11.24
C GLY A 138 25.71 52.86 -12.24
N ASP A 139 26.51 53.78 -12.78
CA ASP A 139 26.04 54.84 -13.66
C ASP A 139 25.81 54.39 -15.13
N ASN A 140 26.37 53.24 -15.53
CA ASN A 140 26.20 52.66 -16.85
C ASN A 140 25.63 51.25 -16.72
N GLN A 141 24.32 51.17 -16.56
CA GLN A 141 23.63 49.90 -16.54
C GLN A 141 23.47 49.34 -17.95
N ASP A 142 23.54 48.02 -18.10
CA ASP A 142 23.29 47.34 -19.36
C ASP A 142 21.82 47.49 -19.77
N PRO A 143 21.51 48.21 -20.87
CA PRO A 143 20.13 48.46 -21.26
C PRO A 143 19.46 47.23 -21.89
N ASP A 144 20.22 46.23 -22.31
CA ASP A 144 19.74 45.05 -23.01
C ASP A 144 19.35 43.91 -22.06
N GLY A 145 19.69 44.08 -20.75
CA GLY A 145 19.41 43.09 -19.72
C GLY A 145 20.35 41.87 -19.75
N TYR A 146 19.93 40.80 -19.13
CA TYR A 146 20.76 39.59 -18.99
C TYR A 146 20.02 38.37 -19.52
N GLU A 147 20.77 37.40 -20.01
CA GLU A 147 20.26 36.10 -20.37
C GLU A 147 20.74 35.05 -19.38
N VAL A 148 19.84 34.20 -18.93
CA VAL A 148 20.14 33.04 -18.06
C VAL A 148 19.89 31.76 -18.84
N VAL A 149 20.83 30.84 -18.78
CA VAL A 149 20.72 29.49 -19.34
C VAL A 149 20.78 28.50 -18.18
N VAL A 150 19.81 27.62 -18.10
CA VAL A 150 19.76 26.51 -17.13
C VAL A 150 20.01 25.22 -17.90
N ASP A 151 21.00 24.44 -17.46
CA ASP A 151 21.35 23.12 -17.99
C ASP A 151 21.55 23.05 -19.51
N GLY A 152 22.03 24.15 -20.10
CA GLY A 152 22.23 24.23 -21.54
C GLY A 152 20.95 24.36 -22.37
N GLY A 153 19.82 24.66 -21.72
CA GLY A 153 18.54 24.92 -22.37
C GLY A 153 18.51 26.25 -23.13
N ALA A 154 17.31 26.65 -23.59
CA ALA A 154 17.13 27.95 -24.25
C ALA A 154 17.37 29.09 -23.26
N PRO A 155 18.06 30.20 -23.70
CA PRO A 155 18.24 31.35 -22.83
C PRO A 155 16.92 32.04 -22.51
N ALA A 156 16.78 32.48 -21.26
CA ALA A 156 15.67 33.29 -20.77
C ALA A 156 16.19 34.69 -20.41
N ALA A 157 15.57 35.72 -20.97
CA ALA A 157 15.92 37.11 -20.65
C ALA A 157 15.45 37.51 -19.26
N ILE A 158 16.34 38.21 -18.52
CA ILE A 158 16.03 38.80 -17.22
C ILE A 158 16.42 40.29 -17.29
N GLY A 159 15.45 41.17 -17.03
CA GLY A 159 15.66 42.62 -17.04
C GLY A 159 14.84 43.31 -15.98
#